data_9d483ab14fa85eabdec2f0da6769fbd4
#
_entry.id   9d483ab14fa85eabdec2f0da6769fbd4
#
_cell.length_a   1.000
_cell.length_b   1.000
_cell.length_c   1.000
_cell.angle_alpha   90.00
_cell.angle_beta   90.00
_cell.angle_gamma   90.00
#
_symmetry.space_group_name_H-M   'P 1'
#
loop_
_entity.id
_entity.type
_entity.pdbx_description
1 polymer ?
#
loop_
_entity_poly.entity_id
_entity_poly.type
_entity_poly.pdbx_seq_one_letter_code
_entity_poly.pdbx_strand_id
1 'polypeptide(L)'
;FRGVLKLTFADGSEKVFGTDCKDWKAGVAGPVTHAAIFDGEEYDARIPQGYLTADKLVSPEQIDEFKGEIFPSDGAEIYIRRDISLAPRKAYVWKDVEGAKEGEWGKVLILREYAPGEEMNVAEGENLVIDFGQNTSGIPEFEFSADEGTVLTFLPSEILNDGNGAVSRGMDGPEGSIHRENLRAHKIGMRLLYTFGSDKGYVKYHPNCTFFGYRYASISATAPVKIRSVVTLPVSSITKNLETGQLTTGNALINQLISNTLWGQRSNYLSVTTDCPQRNERLGWTADTQVFAETGTFFANTDSFF
;
A
#
# COMPACT_ATOMS: atom_id res chain seq x y z
N PHE A 1 -11.65 6.01 20.07
CA PHE A 1 -12.57 6.06 18.91
C PHE A 1 -13.93 6.58 19.36
N ARG A 2 -14.49 7.51 18.61
CA ARG A 2 -15.87 8.00 18.77
C ARG A 2 -16.52 8.00 17.39
N GLY A 3 -17.65 7.33 17.27
CA GLY A 3 -18.43 7.27 16.04
C GLY A 3 -19.87 7.73 16.29
N VAL A 4 -20.48 8.34 15.30
CA VAL A 4 -21.88 8.72 15.29
C VAL A 4 -22.49 8.26 13.97
N LEU A 5 -23.58 7.49 14.03
CA LEU A 5 -24.40 7.13 12.89
C LEU A 5 -25.73 7.87 13.00
N LYS A 6 -26.03 8.69 11.99
CA LYS A 6 -27.31 9.37 11.83
C LYS A 6 -28.10 8.72 10.69
N LEU A 7 -29.27 8.23 10.98
CA LEU A 7 -30.20 7.71 9.97
C LEU A 7 -31.32 8.73 9.77
N THR A 8 -31.57 9.11 8.53
CA THR A 8 -32.72 9.92 8.14
C THR A 8 -33.66 9.03 7.35
N PHE A 9 -34.89 8.87 7.82
CA PHE A 9 -35.91 8.03 7.20
C PHE A 9 -36.70 8.79 6.11
N ALA A 10 -37.41 8.06 5.27
CA ALA A 10 -38.17 8.63 4.16
C ALA A 10 -39.28 9.60 4.60
N ASP A 11 -39.76 9.50 5.84
CA ASP A 11 -40.74 10.40 6.44
C ASP A 11 -40.09 11.67 7.07
N GLY A 12 -38.77 11.81 6.91
CA GLY A 12 -37.99 12.91 7.46
C GLY A 12 -37.63 12.76 8.95
N SER A 13 -38.04 11.68 9.62
CA SER A 13 -37.61 11.40 10.98
C SER A 13 -36.12 11.00 11.02
N GLU A 14 -35.47 11.27 12.15
CA GLU A 14 -34.03 11.00 12.32
C GLU A 14 -33.80 10.13 13.55
N LYS A 15 -32.82 9.24 13.46
CA LYS A 15 -32.30 8.47 14.57
C LYS A 15 -30.78 8.56 14.64
N VAL A 16 -30.24 8.89 15.79
CA VAL A 16 -28.80 9.03 16.01
C VAL A 16 -28.33 7.95 16.96
N PHE A 17 -27.26 7.26 16.58
CA PHE A 17 -26.57 6.27 17.39
C PHE A 17 -25.14 6.76 17.61
N GLY A 18 -24.75 6.96 18.86
CA GLY A 18 -23.37 7.29 19.23
C GLY A 18 -22.69 6.09 19.89
N THR A 19 -21.36 6.05 19.80
CA THR A 19 -20.58 5.07 20.56
C THR A 19 -20.77 5.31 22.06
N ASP A 20 -21.05 4.24 22.81
CA ASP A 20 -21.15 4.24 24.26
C ASP A 20 -20.56 2.92 24.83
N CYS A 21 -20.42 2.86 26.16
CA CYS A 21 -19.90 1.67 26.83
C CYS A 21 -20.99 0.67 27.24
N LYS A 22 -22.26 0.92 26.91
CA LYS A 22 -23.39 0.05 27.27
C LYS A 22 -23.81 -0.83 26.10
N ASP A 23 -24.15 -0.22 24.99
CA ASP A 23 -24.73 -0.89 23.84
C ASP A 23 -23.66 -1.36 22.84
N TRP A 24 -22.51 -0.67 22.81
CA TRP A 24 -21.40 -1.05 21.96
C TRP A 24 -20.57 -2.18 22.57
N LYS A 25 -20.10 -3.05 21.71
CA LYS A 25 -19.16 -4.13 22.06
C LYS A 25 -17.95 -4.05 21.16
N ALA A 26 -16.81 -4.43 21.71
CA ALA A 26 -15.54 -4.49 21.00
C ALA A 26 -14.99 -5.91 21.00
N GLY A 27 -14.32 -6.30 19.93
CA GLY A 27 -13.65 -7.59 19.82
C GLY A 27 -12.32 -7.44 19.12
N VAL A 28 -11.35 -8.27 19.49
CA VAL A 28 -10.00 -8.31 18.91
C VAL A 28 -9.78 -9.55 18.04
N ALA A 29 -10.86 -10.23 17.64
CA ALA A 29 -10.80 -11.41 16.77
C ALA A 29 -11.18 -11.05 15.34
N GLY A 30 -10.34 -11.47 14.39
CA GLY A 30 -10.58 -11.24 12.96
C GLY A 30 -9.38 -11.67 12.12
N PRO A 31 -9.52 -11.74 10.80
CA PRO A 31 -8.45 -12.18 9.90
C PRO A 31 -7.27 -11.23 9.83
N VAL A 32 -7.44 -9.95 10.13
CA VAL A 32 -6.33 -8.99 10.26
C VAL A 32 -5.67 -9.21 11.61
N THR A 33 -4.51 -9.87 11.63
CA THR A 33 -3.78 -10.24 12.85
C THR A 33 -2.77 -9.18 13.27
N HIS A 34 -2.32 -8.37 12.31
CA HIS A 34 -1.48 -7.20 12.52
C HIS A 34 -1.82 -6.12 11.49
N ALA A 35 -1.88 -4.89 11.93
CA ALA A 35 -2.04 -3.74 11.04
C ALA A 35 -1.35 -2.51 11.63
N ALA A 36 -0.49 -1.90 10.82
CA ALA A 36 0.12 -0.61 11.11
C ALA A 36 0.38 0.13 9.81
N ILE A 37 0.05 1.41 9.80
CA ILE A 37 0.18 2.24 8.59
C ILE A 37 1.62 2.24 8.03
N PHE A 38 2.64 2.08 8.89
CA PHE A 38 4.04 2.05 8.49
C PHE A 38 4.57 0.65 8.21
N ASP A 39 4.12 -0.36 8.96
CA ASP A 39 4.68 -1.71 8.89
C ASP A 39 3.95 -2.59 7.88
N GLY A 40 2.69 -2.30 7.61
CA GLY A 40 1.87 -3.08 6.70
C GLY A 40 0.72 -3.81 7.36
N GLU A 41 0.31 -4.93 6.76
CA GLU A 41 -0.83 -5.71 7.22
C GLU A 41 -0.51 -7.21 7.16
N GLU A 42 -0.93 -7.96 8.17
CA GLU A 42 -0.91 -9.41 8.19
C GLU A 42 -2.35 -9.92 8.25
N TYR A 43 -2.73 -10.71 7.25
CA TYR A 43 -4.07 -11.26 7.08
C TYR A 43 -4.03 -12.79 7.07
N ASP A 44 -4.83 -13.41 7.93
CA ASP A 44 -4.97 -14.86 7.98
C ASP A 44 -6.40 -15.27 7.57
N ALA A 45 -6.56 -15.73 6.33
CA ALA A 45 -7.85 -16.12 5.77
C ALA A 45 -8.44 -17.39 6.42
N ARG A 46 -7.71 -18.10 7.26
CA ARG A 46 -8.21 -19.23 8.05
C ARG A 46 -9.05 -18.76 9.23
N ILE A 47 -8.86 -17.51 9.67
CA ILE A 47 -9.62 -16.92 10.77
C ILE A 47 -10.92 -16.37 10.19
N PRO A 48 -12.08 -16.91 10.57
CA PRO A 48 -13.35 -16.43 10.09
C PRO A 48 -13.58 -14.97 10.54
N GLN A 49 -14.27 -14.19 9.72
CA GLN A 49 -14.73 -12.85 10.10
C GLN A 49 -15.83 -12.89 11.20
N GLY A 50 -15.84 -13.94 11.97
CA GLY A 50 -16.79 -14.21 13.06
C GLY A 50 -16.51 -13.43 14.36
N TYR A 51 -15.87 -12.25 14.28
CA TYR A 51 -15.77 -11.29 15.39
C TYR A 51 -17.15 -10.88 15.92
N LEU A 52 -18.21 -11.31 15.27
CA LEU A 52 -19.60 -11.12 15.70
C LEU A 52 -20.14 -12.22 16.61
N THR A 53 -19.33 -13.23 16.99
CA THR A 53 -19.74 -14.19 18.01
C THR A 53 -19.75 -13.50 19.38
N ALA A 54 -20.92 -13.42 19.97
CA ALA A 54 -21.19 -12.62 21.18
C ALA A 54 -20.30 -12.98 22.40
N ASP A 55 -19.79 -14.20 22.44
CA ASP A 55 -18.92 -14.72 23.50
C ASP A 55 -17.50 -14.15 23.50
N LYS A 56 -17.07 -13.52 22.40
CA LYS A 56 -15.76 -12.87 22.26
C LYS A 56 -15.80 -11.35 22.34
N LEU A 57 -16.98 -10.78 22.51
CA LEU A 57 -17.16 -9.35 22.58
C LEU A 57 -17.12 -8.87 24.03
N VAL A 58 -16.36 -7.81 24.28
CA VAL A 58 -16.26 -7.15 25.58
C VAL A 58 -16.89 -5.75 25.53
N SER A 59 -17.31 -5.23 26.66
CA SER A 59 -17.73 -3.83 26.76
C SER A 59 -16.49 -2.94 26.63
N PRO A 60 -16.50 -1.93 25.77
CA PRO A 60 -15.41 -0.97 25.68
C PRO A 60 -15.30 -0.15 26.98
N GLU A 61 -14.08 0.31 27.27
CA GLU A 61 -13.83 1.25 28.36
C GLU A 61 -13.81 2.68 27.83
N GLN A 62 -14.33 3.60 28.61
CA GLN A 62 -14.24 5.03 28.33
C GLN A 62 -12.84 5.52 28.70
N ILE A 63 -12.19 6.22 27.78
CA ILE A 63 -10.89 6.84 28.02
C ILE A 63 -11.13 8.31 28.40
N ASP A 64 -10.95 8.62 29.69
CA ASP A 64 -11.14 9.97 30.23
C ASP A 64 -9.88 10.85 30.17
N GLU A 65 -8.74 10.27 29.79
CA GLU A 65 -7.45 10.96 29.73
C GLU A 65 -7.31 11.87 28.51
N PHE A 66 -8.11 11.64 27.46
CA PHE A 66 -8.07 12.49 26.27
C PHE A 66 -8.72 13.85 26.59
N LYS A 67 -7.91 14.91 26.54
CA LYS A 67 -8.33 16.29 26.81
C LYS A 67 -8.55 17.14 25.55
N GLY A 68 -8.32 16.55 24.36
CA GLY A 68 -8.54 17.23 23.09
C GLY A 68 -10.02 17.39 22.76
N GLU A 69 -10.31 18.36 21.92
CA GLU A 69 -11.62 18.53 21.32
C GLU A 69 -11.83 17.52 20.20
N ILE A 70 -13.02 16.96 20.07
CA ILE A 70 -13.41 16.05 18.98
C ILE A 70 -14.45 16.77 18.14
N PHE A 71 -14.12 16.99 16.87
CA PHE A 71 -15.00 17.60 15.88
C PHE A 71 -15.01 16.78 14.59
N PRO A 72 -16.02 16.95 13.71
CA PRO A 72 -16.01 16.32 12.40
C PRO A 72 -14.77 16.70 11.61
N SER A 73 -14.16 15.73 10.91
CA SER A 73 -13.04 16.02 10.02
C SER A 73 -13.56 16.78 8.80
N ASP A 74 -12.95 17.91 8.50
CA ASP A 74 -13.12 18.71 7.28
C ASP A 74 -11.93 18.55 6.31
N GLY A 75 -10.92 17.77 6.71
CA GLY A 75 -9.74 17.47 5.90
C GLY A 75 -10.04 16.55 4.72
N ALA A 76 -9.11 16.52 3.79
CA ALA A 76 -9.20 15.69 2.59
C ALA A 76 -9.18 14.19 2.94
N GLU A 77 -10.18 13.46 2.48
CA GLU A 77 -10.24 12.00 2.64
C GLU A 77 -9.30 11.30 1.64
N ILE A 78 -8.83 10.11 2.00
CA ILE A 78 -7.98 9.28 1.13
C ILE A 78 -8.87 8.30 0.36
N TYR A 79 -8.68 8.25 -0.96
CA TYR A 79 -9.45 7.38 -1.86
C TYR A 79 -8.55 6.42 -2.61
N ILE A 80 -9.08 5.24 -2.92
CA ILE A 80 -8.47 4.30 -3.86
C ILE A 80 -8.76 4.79 -5.28
N ARG A 81 -7.72 5.13 -6.05
CA ARG A 81 -7.80 5.65 -7.42
C ARG A 81 -7.77 4.50 -8.44
N ARG A 82 -8.87 3.76 -8.53
CA ARG A 82 -9.03 2.66 -9.50
C ARG A 82 -8.94 3.12 -10.96
N ASP A 83 -9.24 4.37 -11.23
CA ASP A 83 -9.17 4.99 -12.55
C ASP A 83 -7.74 5.12 -13.11
N ILE A 84 -6.74 5.06 -12.25
CA ILE A 84 -5.32 5.11 -12.60
C ILE A 84 -4.55 3.89 -12.05
N SER A 85 -5.22 2.74 -11.92
CA SER A 85 -4.58 1.49 -11.51
C SER A 85 -3.41 1.11 -12.43
N LEU A 86 -2.38 0.51 -11.83
CA LEU A 86 -1.15 0.15 -12.53
C LEU A 86 -1.01 -1.38 -12.61
N ALA A 87 -1.03 -1.90 -13.83
CA ALA A 87 -0.71 -3.29 -14.10
C ALA A 87 0.81 -3.51 -14.21
N PRO A 88 1.30 -4.73 -13.98
CA PRO A 88 2.69 -5.08 -14.21
C PRO A 88 3.14 -4.76 -15.63
N ARG A 89 4.28 -4.05 -15.78
CA ARG A 89 4.95 -3.84 -17.05
C ARG A 89 5.98 -4.91 -17.34
N LYS A 90 6.64 -5.41 -16.27
CA LYS A 90 7.60 -6.51 -16.31
C LYS A 90 7.44 -7.32 -15.04
N ALA A 91 7.61 -8.62 -15.16
CA ALA A 91 7.68 -9.51 -14.02
C ALA A 91 8.65 -10.66 -14.34
N TYR A 92 9.45 -11.04 -13.36
CA TYR A 92 10.40 -12.15 -13.48
C TYR A 92 10.60 -12.85 -12.14
N VAL A 93 10.90 -14.12 -12.22
CA VAL A 93 11.22 -14.96 -11.06
C VAL A 93 12.69 -15.29 -11.05
N TRP A 94 13.28 -15.20 -9.87
CA TRP A 94 14.66 -15.60 -9.62
C TRP A 94 14.76 -16.38 -8.30
N LYS A 95 15.84 -17.15 -8.16
CA LYS A 95 16.13 -17.92 -6.96
C LYS A 95 17.61 -17.84 -6.57
N ASP A 96 18.50 -17.97 -7.55
CA ASP A 96 19.93 -18.02 -7.36
C ASP A 96 20.61 -16.74 -7.84
N VAL A 97 21.87 -16.55 -7.47
CA VAL A 97 22.69 -15.39 -7.77
C VAL A 97 23.98 -15.83 -8.43
N GLU A 98 24.43 -15.11 -9.44
CA GLU A 98 25.71 -15.33 -10.11
C GLU A 98 26.67 -14.14 -9.93
N GLY A 99 27.96 -14.37 -10.17
CA GLY A 99 28.97 -13.33 -10.23
C GLY A 99 29.31 -12.64 -8.91
N ALA A 100 28.84 -13.17 -7.76
CA ALA A 100 29.18 -12.61 -6.47
C ALA A 100 30.69 -12.77 -6.20
N LYS A 101 31.37 -11.65 -5.91
CA LYS A 101 32.75 -11.59 -5.42
C LYS A 101 32.77 -11.14 -3.97
N GLU A 102 33.93 -11.20 -3.35
CA GLU A 102 34.09 -10.69 -1.99
C GLU A 102 33.69 -9.20 -1.92
N GLY A 103 32.71 -8.90 -1.07
CA GLY A 103 32.14 -7.56 -0.92
C GLY A 103 31.10 -7.14 -1.98
N GLU A 104 30.75 -8.02 -2.93
CA GLU A 104 29.73 -7.79 -3.93
C GLU A 104 28.55 -8.76 -3.75
N TRP A 105 27.34 -8.34 -4.15
CA TRP A 105 26.14 -9.17 -4.06
C TRP A 105 25.88 -10.04 -5.30
N GLY A 106 26.56 -9.75 -6.43
CA GLY A 106 26.28 -10.40 -7.69
C GLY A 106 24.98 -9.95 -8.33
N LYS A 107 24.44 -10.79 -9.21
CA LYS A 107 23.24 -10.55 -10.00
C LYS A 107 22.26 -11.72 -9.91
N VAL A 108 20.97 -11.43 -9.90
CA VAL A 108 19.92 -12.48 -9.89
C VAL A 108 19.95 -13.29 -11.17
N LEU A 109 19.83 -14.62 -11.04
CA LEU A 109 19.60 -15.54 -12.16
C LEU A 109 18.09 -15.61 -12.41
N ILE A 110 17.66 -15.03 -13.54
CA ILE A 110 16.25 -15.06 -13.93
C ILE A 110 15.90 -16.47 -14.41
N LEU A 111 14.96 -17.11 -13.71
CA LEU A 111 14.45 -18.43 -14.06
C LEU A 111 13.39 -18.36 -15.15
N ARG A 112 12.52 -17.36 -15.10
CA ARG A 112 11.44 -17.11 -16.07
C ARG A 112 10.96 -15.67 -15.99
N GLU A 113 10.45 -15.18 -17.12
CA GLU A 113 9.81 -13.87 -17.23
C GLU A 113 8.34 -14.08 -17.59
N TYR A 114 7.52 -13.08 -17.30
CA TYR A 114 6.09 -13.08 -17.62
C TYR A 114 5.73 -11.88 -18.48
N ALA A 115 4.93 -12.12 -19.49
CA ALA A 115 4.34 -11.06 -20.29
C ALA A 115 3.23 -10.34 -19.52
N PRO A 116 2.93 -9.06 -19.83
CA PRO A 116 1.81 -8.35 -19.23
C PRO A 116 0.48 -9.12 -19.39
N GLY A 117 -0.21 -9.36 -18.27
CA GLY A 117 -1.48 -10.10 -18.23
C GLY A 117 -1.34 -11.63 -18.18
N GLU A 118 -0.14 -12.16 -18.20
CA GLU A 118 0.11 -13.59 -18.02
C GLU A 118 -0.06 -13.98 -16.54
N GLU A 119 -0.61 -15.18 -16.29
CA GLU A 119 -0.68 -15.75 -14.95
C GLU A 119 0.73 -16.10 -14.44
N MET A 120 1.05 -15.61 -13.26
CA MET A 120 2.36 -15.80 -12.64
C MET A 120 2.32 -16.91 -11.59
N ASN A 121 3.40 -17.68 -11.50
CA ASN A 121 3.56 -18.73 -10.52
C ASN A 121 4.82 -18.48 -9.69
N VAL A 122 4.72 -18.69 -8.38
CA VAL A 122 5.83 -18.57 -7.43
C VAL A 122 5.92 -19.87 -6.65
N ALA A 123 7.04 -20.59 -6.76
CA ALA A 123 7.29 -21.77 -5.94
C ALA A 123 8.03 -21.40 -4.64
N GLU A 124 8.11 -22.36 -3.73
CA GLU A 124 8.89 -22.18 -2.50
C GLU A 124 10.36 -21.85 -2.80
N GLY A 125 10.88 -20.84 -2.13
CA GLY A 125 12.25 -20.35 -2.28
C GLY A 125 12.50 -19.51 -3.53
N GLU A 126 11.48 -19.24 -4.35
CA GLU A 126 11.53 -18.31 -5.46
C GLU A 126 11.12 -16.89 -5.03
N ASN A 127 11.61 -15.90 -5.78
CA ASN A 127 11.24 -14.51 -5.63
C ASN A 127 10.72 -13.96 -6.96
N LEU A 128 9.46 -13.59 -7.02
CA LEU A 128 8.84 -12.88 -8.13
C LEU A 128 9.05 -11.38 -7.95
N VAL A 129 9.79 -10.74 -8.86
CA VAL A 129 9.93 -9.29 -8.90
C VAL A 129 9.00 -8.71 -9.96
N ILE A 130 8.28 -7.66 -9.60
CA ILE A 130 7.31 -6.97 -10.46
C ILE A 130 7.71 -5.49 -10.58
N ASP A 131 7.76 -4.96 -11.81
CA ASP A 131 7.82 -3.53 -12.11
C ASP A 131 6.44 -3.04 -12.58
N PHE A 132 5.81 -2.20 -11.79
CA PHE A 132 4.54 -1.53 -12.16
C PHE A 132 4.74 -0.30 -13.05
N GLY A 133 5.99 0.09 -13.30
CA GLY A 133 6.35 1.16 -14.22
C GLY A 133 6.16 2.58 -13.72
N GLN A 134 5.53 2.78 -12.58
CA GLN A 134 5.29 4.07 -11.94
C GLN A 134 5.46 3.97 -10.43
N ASN A 135 6.24 4.87 -9.84
CA ASN A 135 6.32 5.02 -8.39
C ASN A 135 5.10 5.78 -7.89
N THR A 136 4.40 5.24 -6.89
CA THR A 136 3.19 5.86 -6.33
C THR A 136 2.92 5.36 -4.92
N SER A 137 2.19 6.15 -4.13
CA SER A 137 1.49 5.61 -2.96
C SER A 137 0.36 4.70 -3.42
N GLY A 138 0.23 3.52 -2.86
CA GLY A 138 -0.80 2.57 -3.29
C GLY A 138 -0.85 1.31 -2.46
N ILE A 139 -1.81 0.48 -2.78
CA ILE A 139 -1.99 -0.86 -2.23
C ILE A 139 -2.01 -1.89 -3.36
N PRO A 140 -1.45 -3.09 -3.15
CA PRO A 140 -1.61 -4.18 -4.12
C PRO A 140 -3.02 -4.78 -4.02
N GLU A 141 -3.65 -5.05 -5.16
CA GLU A 141 -4.85 -5.89 -5.23
C GLU A 141 -4.50 -7.15 -6.00
N PHE A 142 -4.78 -8.29 -5.39
CA PHE A 142 -4.47 -9.62 -5.93
C PHE A 142 -5.73 -10.38 -6.36
N GLU A 143 -5.56 -11.24 -7.36
CA GLU A 143 -6.40 -12.39 -7.62
C GLU A 143 -5.49 -13.61 -7.67
N PHE A 144 -5.48 -14.45 -6.63
CA PHE A 144 -4.48 -15.50 -6.42
C PHE A 144 -5.09 -16.77 -5.82
N SER A 145 -4.34 -17.87 -5.89
CA SER A 145 -4.74 -19.18 -5.34
C SER A 145 -3.54 -19.93 -4.83
N ALA A 146 -3.70 -20.59 -3.69
CA ALA A 146 -2.74 -21.54 -3.12
C ALA A 146 -3.46 -22.51 -2.18
N ASP A 147 -2.73 -23.50 -1.67
CA ASP A 147 -3.23 -24.40 -0.64
C ASP A 147 -3.36 -23.70 0.71
N GLU A 148 -4.30 -24.16 1.54
CA GLU A 148 -4.53 -23.63 2.89
C GLU A 148 -3.24 -23.64 3.72
N GLY A 149 -3.02 -22.56 4.46
CA GLY A 149 -1.84 -22.36 5.30
C GLY A 149 -0.61 -21.85 4.56
N THR A 150 -0.62 -21.78 3.23
CA THR A 150 0.43 -21.11 2.47
C THR A 150 0.48 -19.63 2.87
N VAL A 151 1.69 -19.10 3.09
CA VAL A 151 1.89 -17.67 3.40
C VAL A 151 2.55 -17.01 2.21
N LEU A 152 1.88 -16.02 1.64
CA LEU A 152 2.46 -15.11 0.64
C LEU A 152 3.01 -13.87 1.35
N THR A 153 4.23 -13.49 1.00
CA THR A 153 4.88 -12.26 1.44
C THR A 153 5.02 -11.31 0.27
N PHE A 154 4.47 -10.09 0.40
CA PHE A 154 4.69 -8.98 -0.54
C PHE A 154 5.57 -7.93 0.12
N LEU A 155 6.65 -7.56 -0.55
CA LEU A 155 7.61 -6.55 -0.13
C LEU A 155 7.66 -5.42 -1.15
N PRO A 156 7.26 -4.18 -0.79
CA PRO A 156 7.32 -3.02 -1.68
C PRO A 156 8.74 -2.46 -1.79
N SER A 157 9.05 -1.81 -2.91
CA SER A 157 10.29 -1.07 -3.12
C SER A 157 10.13 0.01 -4.19
N GLU A 158 10.94 1.06 -4.12
CA GLU A 158 10.97 2.12 -5.13
C GLU A 158 11.93 1.86 -6.26
N ILE A 159 13.04 1.14 -5.98
CA ILE A 159 14.12 0.86 -6.93
C ILE A 159 14.62 -0.58 -6.79
N LEU A 160 15.34 -1.04 -7.78
CA LEU A 160 16.08 -2.30 -7.74
C LEU A 160 17.51 -2.07 -7.27
N ASN A 161 18.13 -3.10 -6.72
CA ASN A 161 19.57 -3.13 -6.43
C ASN A 161 20.38 -3.09 -7.75
N ASP A 162 21.53 -2.43 -7.71
CA ASP A 162 22.42 -2.22 -8.85
C ASP A 162 23.65 -3.16 -8.88
N GLY A 163 23.79 -4.01 -7.88
CA GLY A 163 24.88 -5.00 -7.79
C GLY A 163 26.23 -4.46 -7.33
N ASN A 164 26.37 -3.15 -7.10
CA ASN A 164 27.69 -2.54 -6.82
C ASN A 164 28.24 -2.78 -5.40
N GLY A 165 27.55 -3.58 -4.58
CA GLY A 165 28.03 -4.00 -3.26
C GLY A 165 28.39 -2.85 -2.34
N ALA A 166 29.49 -2.99 -1.62
CA ALA A 166 29.97 -2.01 -0.64
C ALA A 166 30.31 -0.62 -1.23
N VAL A 167 30.42 -0.50 -2.55
CA VAL A 167 30.72 0.75 -3.26
C VAL A 167 29.43 1.57 -3.49
N SER A 168 28.30 0.92 -3.56
CA SER A 168 27.00 1.57 -3.74
C SER A 168 26.37 1.89 -2.39
N ARG A 169 26.10 3.15 -2.15
CA ARG A 169 25.48 3.60 -0.91
C ARG A 169 24.04 3.08 -0.83
N GLY A 170 23.76 2.34 0.25
CA GLY A 170 22.40 1.84 0.50
C GLY A 170 22.03 0.63 -0.31
N MET A 171 22.97 -0.14 -0.82
CA MET A 171 22.74 -1.39 -1.51
C MET A 171 22.61 -2.56 -0.52
N ASP A 172 21.55 -3.37 -0.64
CA ASP A 172 21.22 -4.43 0.30
C ASP A 172 20.95 -5.82 -0.34
N GLY A 173 21.30 -5.99 -1.63
CA GLY A 173 21.11 -7.26 -2.33
C GLY A 173 21.70 -7.31 -3.74
N PRO A 174 21.55 -8.44 -4.45
CA PRO A 174 22.07 -8.62 -5.80
C PRO A 174 21.34 -7.74 -6.82
N GLU A 175 22.07 -7.38 -7.90
CA GLU A 175 21.51 -6.65 -9.03
C GLU A 175 20.21 -7.31 -9.53
N GLY A 176 19.14 -6.52 -9.63
CA GLY A 176 17.82 -6.99 -10.06
C GLY A 176 16.92 -7.48 -8.92
N SER A 177 17.41 -7.61 -7.68
CA SER A 177 16.53 -7.75 -6.52
C SER A 177 15.98 -6.38 -6.09
N ILE A 178 14.96 -6.36 -5.23
CA ILE A 178 14.42 -5.10 -4.72
C ILE A 178 15.35 -4.48 -3.67
N HIS A 179 15.54 -3.16 -3.72
CA HIS A 179 16.31 -2.40 -2.74
C HIS A 179 15.36 -1.89 -1.64
N ARG A 180 15.69 -2.09 -0.36
CA ARG A 180 14.81 -1.77 0.76
C ARG A 180 15.44 -0.94 1.88
N GLU A 181 16.74 -0.79 1.92
CA GLU A 181 17.44 -0.07 2.98
C GLU A 181 16.95 1.39 3.10
N ASN A 182 16.58 2.02 1.97
CA ASN A 182 16.06 3.38 1.95
C ASN A 182 14.67 3.54 2.60
N LEU A 183 13.94 2.46 2.82
CA LEU A 183 12.58 2.50 3.38
C LEU A 183 12.58 2.75 4.90
N ARG A 184 13.73 2.64 5.58
CA ARG A 184 13.86 2.83 7.03
C ARG A 184 12.83 2.02 7.82
N ALA A 185 12.56 0.80 7.36
CA ALA A 185 11.56 -0.06 7.96
C ALA A 185 11.88 -0.36 9.43
N HIS A 186 10.85 -0.39 10.28
CA HIS A 186 10.97 -0.89 11.65
C HIS A 186 11.34 -2.38 11.68
N LYS A 187 11.54 -2.96 12.88
CA LYS A 187 11.98 -4.35 13.07
C LYS A 187 11.13 -5.38 12.31
N ILE A 188 9.82 -5.13 12.15
CA ILE A 188 8.91 -6.02 11.41
C ILE A 188 9.07 -5.83 9.90
N GLY A 189 9.47 -4.64 9.46
CA GLY A 189 9.62 -4.26 8.05
C GLY A 189 8.27 -3.98 7.37
N MET A 190 8.29 -3.09 6.38
CA MET A 190 7.12 -2.82 5.53
C MET A 190 6.80 -4.06 4.70
N ARG A 191 5.70 -4.73 4.99
CA ARG A 191 5.30 -5.94 4.28
C ARG A 191 3.79 -6.16 4.31
N LEU A 192 3.34 -6.98 3.39
CA LEU A 192 2.04 -7.60 3.46
C LEU A 192 2.25 -9.11 3.58
N LEU A 193 1.61 -9.72 4.57
CA LEU A 193 1.52 -11.16 4.69
C LEU A 193 0.07 -11.60 4.48
N TYR A 194 -0.11 -12.60 3.62
CA TYR A 194 -1.41 -13.23 3.42
C TYR A 194 -1.31 -14.72 3.62
N THR A 195 -2.01 -15.24 4.62
CA THR A 195 -2.13 -16.70 4.85
C THR A 195 -3.41 -17.19 4.19
N PHE A 196 -3.28 -18.15 3.27
CA PHE A 196 -4.41 -18.71 2.53
C PHE A 196 -5.31 -19.56 3.43
N GLY A 197 -6.62 -19.38 3.25
CA GLY A 197 -7.66 -20.18 3.89
C GLY A 197 -8.03 -21.43 3.08
N SER A 198 -9.12 -22.07 3.48
CA SER A 198 -9.64 -23.28 2.84
C SER A 198 -10.39 -23.06 1.53
N ASP A 199 -10.55 -21.82 1.09
CA ASP A 199 -11.22 -21.48 -0.17
C ASP A 199 -10.49 -22.11 -1.35
N LYS A 200 -11.24 -22.88 -2.17
CA LYS A 200 -10.68 -23.46 -3.38
C LYS A 200 -10.90 -22.53 -4.56
N GLY A 201 -9.81 -22.25 -5.28
CA GLY A 201 -9.83 -21.37 -6.44
C GLY A 201 -9.19 -20.02 -6.15
N TYR A 202 -9.47 -19.05 -7.03
CA TYR A 202 -8.88 -17.72 -6.91
C TYR A 202 -9.69 -16.86 -5.96
N VAL A 203 -8.98 -16.25 -5.02
CA VAL A 203 -9.54 -15.26 -4.09
C VAL A 203 -9.01 -13.87 -4.45
N LYS A 204 -9.82 -12.84 -4.17
CA LYS A 204 -9.41 -11.44 -4.32
C LYS A 204 -9.09 -10.85 -2.97
N TYR A 205 -7.98 -10.13 -2.89
CA TYR A 205 -7.56 -9.47 -1.67
C TYR A 205 -6.78 -8.19 -1.93
N HIS A 206 -6.98 -7.20 -1.08
CA HIS A 206 -6.13 -6.03 -0.91
C HIS A 206 -6.09 -5.64 0.57
N PRO A 207 -4.98 -5.06 1.07
CA PRO A 207 -4.93 -4.58 2.45
C PRO A 207 -5.88 -3.39 2.65
N ASN A 208 -6.38 -3.24 3.89
CA ASN A 208 -7.32 -2.17 4.23
C ASN A 208 -6.74 -1.17 5.25
N CYS A 209 -5.69 -1.54 5.97
CA CYS A 209 -5.19 -0.77 7.11
C CYS A 209 -3.79 -0.17 6.86
N THR A 210 -3.32 -0.20 5.63
CA THR A 210 -1.99 0.30 5.25
C THR A 210 -1.97 0.76 3.79
N PHE A 211 -0.90 1.45 3.42
CA PHE A 211 -0.49 1.69 2.04
C PHE A 211 1.04 1.74 1.97
N PHE A 212 1.58 1.64 0.77
CA PHE A 212 3.01 1.66 0.52
C PHE A 212 3.35 2.69 -0.57
N GLY A 213 4.57 3.24 -0.52
CA GLY A 213 5.14 4.00 -1.63
C GLY A 213 6.08 3.08 -2.41
N TYR A 214 5.74 2.73 -3.66
CA TYR A 214 6.53 1.76 -4.43
C TYR A 214 6.29 1.83 -5.94
N ARG A 215 7.26 1.35 -6.67
CA ARG A 215 7.18 1.02 -8.09
C ARG A 215 7.39 -0.46 -8.32
N TYR A 216 8.28 -1.07 -7.52
CA TYR A 216 8.63 -2.49 -7.60
C TYR A 216 8.08 -3.24 -6.40
N ALA A 217 7.86 -4.52 -6.58
CA ALA A 217 7.55 -5.40 -5.48
C ALA A 217 8.27 -6.74 -5.65
N SER A 218 8.60 -7.39 -4.53
CA SER A 218 8.98 -8.79 -4.52
C SER A 218 7.91 -9.61 -3.82
N ILE A 219 7.57 -10.75 -4.41
CA ILE A 219 6.63 -11.72 -3.85
C ILE A 219 7.36 -13.04 -3.65
N SER A 220 7.24 -13.59 -2.46
CA SER A 220 7.69 -14.96 -2.13
C SER A 220 6.60 -15.70 -1.39
N ALA A 221 6.68 -17.01 -1.34
CA ALA A 221 5.69 -17.82 -0.66
C ALA A 221 6.30 -19.09 -0.01
N THR A 222 5.63 -19.60 1.02
CA THR A 222 6.05 -20.81 1.75
C THR A 222 5.67 -22.12 1.04
N ALA A 223 4.81 -22.04 0.01
CA ALA A 223 4.42 -23.12 -0.89
C ALA A 223 3.97 -22.50 -2.23
N PRO A 224 3.74 -23.31 -3.29
CA PRO A 224 3.40 -22.76 -4.60
C PRO A 224 2.12 -21.90 -4.59
N VAL A 225 2.22 -20.71 -5.20
CA VAL A 225 1.12 -19.76 -5.37
C VAL A 225 0.92 -19.47 -6.85
N LYS A 226 -0.33 -19.42 -7.30
CA LYS A 226 -0.73 -18.93 -8.62
C LYS A 226 -1.30 -17.52 -8.47
N ILE A 227 -0.81 -16.57 -9.24
CA ILE A 227 -1.26 -15.19 -9.24
C ILE A 227 -1.85 -14.90 -10.63
N ARG A 228 -3.18 -14.89 -10.72
CA ARG A 228 -3.91 -14.57 -11.95
C ARG A 228 -3.76 -13.11 -12.32
N SER A 229 -3.84 -12.25 -11.32
CA SER A 229 -3.58 -10.83 -11.50
C SER A 229 -3.04 -10.20 -10.21
N VAL A 230 -2.23 -9.18 -10.38
CA VAL A 230 -1.87 -8.23 -9.35
C VAL A 230 -1.81 -6.84 -9.97
N VAL A 231 -2.39 -5.87 -9.32
CA VAL A 231 -2.33 -4.47 -9.74
C VAL A 231 -2.00 -3.59 -8.54
N THR A 232 -1.32 -2.47 -8.79
CA THR A 232 -1.23 -1.41 -7.80
C THR A 232 -2.44 -0.50 -7.95
N LEU A 233 -3.18 -0.32 -6.88
CA LEU A 233 -4.24 0.67 -6.76
C LEU A 233 -3.65 1.91 -6.08
N PRO A 234 -3.41 3.01 -6.79
CA PRO A 234 -2.96 4.24 -6.16
C PRO A 234 -3.94 4.73 -5.11
N VAL A 235 -3.43 5.29 -4.02
CA VAL A 235 -4.21 5.98 -3.00
C VAL A 235 -3.84 7.46 -3.00
N SER A 236 -4.85 8.32 -2.91
CA SER A 236 -4.65 9.77 -2.94
C SER A 236 -5.87 10.49 -2.38
N SER A 237 -5.65 11.66 -1.79
CA SER A 237 -6.73 12.61 -1.52
C SER A 237 -7.06 13.49 -2.73
N ILE A 238 -6.23 13.48 -3.76
CA ILE A 238 -6.54 14.12 -5.05
C ILE A 238 -7.36 13.13 -5.88
N THR A 239 -8.67 13.30 -5.90
CA THR A 239 -9.57 12.52 -6.75
C THR A 239 -9.52 13.00 -8.21
N LYS A 240 -10.06 12.20 -9.14
CA LYS A 240 -10.15 12.58 -10.54
C LYS A 240 -10.86 13.93 -10.75
N ASN A 241 -11.88 14.21 -9.96
CA ASN A 241 -12.67 15.45 -10.08
C ASN A 241 -11.92 16.68 -9.55
N LEU A 242 -10.92 16.49 -8.71
CA LEU A 242 -10.07 17.55 -8.21
C LEU A 242 -8.91 17.88 -9.15
N GLU A 243 -8.58 17.02 -10.11
CA GLU A 243 -7.55 17.26 -11.12
C GLU A 243 -8.08 18.25 -12.17
N THR A 244 -7.74 19.52 -12.05
CA THR A 244 -8.27 20.61 -12.85
C THR A 244 -7.25 21.19 -13.85
N GLY A 245 -5.95 21.06 -13.57
CA GLY A 245 -4.88 21.58 -14.41
C GLY A 245 -4.30 20.55 -15.36
N GLN A 246 -4.11 20.93 -16.62
CA GLN A 246 -3.46 20.10 -17.63
C GLN A 246 -2.52 20.96 -18.47
N LEU A 247 -1.35 20.42 -18.75
CA LEU A 247 -0.38 21.04 -19.64
C LEU A 247 0.26 19.98 -20.54
N THR A 248 0.24 20.23 -21.83
CA THR A 248 0.93 19.40 -22.83
C THR A 248 1.73 20.31 -23.75
N THR A 249 2.98 19.95 -24.01
CA THR A 249 3.91 20.70 -24.83
C THR A 249 4.42 19.86 -26.00
N GLY A 250 5.08 20.49 -26.97
CA GLY A 250 5.77 19.78 -28.05
C GLY A 250 7.08 19.08 -27.61
N ASN A 251 7.50 19.20 -26.36
CA ASN A 251 8.72 18.62 -25.83
C ASN A 251 8.42 17.43 -24.91
N ALA A 252 8.88 16.24 -25.30
CA ALA A 252 8.63 15.01 -24.57
C ALA A 252 9.22 15.01 -23.14
N LEU A 253 10.40 15.63 -22.93
CA LEU A 253 11.02 15.71 -21.60
C LEU A 253 10.22 16.62 -20.65
N ILE A 254 9.69 17.73 -21.17
CA ILE A 254 8.81 18.61 -20.37
C ILE A 254 7.52 17.87 -20.02
N ASN A 255 6.93 17.14 -20.96
CA ASN A 255 5.72 16.35 -20.67
C ASN A 255 6.00 15.24 -19.65
N GLN A 256 7.18 14.64 -19.67
CA GLN A 256 7.59 13.66 -18.66
C GLN A 256 7.76 14.33 -17.28
N LEU A 257 8.36 15.53 -17.22
CA LEU A 257 8.47 16.29 -15.98
C LEU A 257 7.08 16.60 -15.40
N ILE A 258 6.14 17.06 -16.22
CA ILE A 258 4.76 17.33 -15.82
C ILE A 258 4.10 16.07 -15.28
N SER A 259 4.24 14.93 -15.95
CA SER A 259 3.73 13.64 -15.49
C SER A 259 4.32 13.23 -14.15
N ASN A 260 5.63 13.37 -13.96
CA ASN A 260 6.30 13.06 -12.69
C ASN A 260 5.80 13.95 -11.56
N THR A 261 5.59 15.24 -11.83
CA THR A 261 5.03 16.20 -10.86
C THR A 261 3.62 15.82 -10.42
N LEU A 262 2.76 15.44 -11.36
CA LEU A 262 1.40 14.97 -11.07
C LEU A 262 1.39 13.69 -10.23
N TRP A 263 2.25 12.72 -10.55
CA TRP A 263 2.38 11.50 -9.76
C TRP A 263 2.95 11.77 -8.37
N GLY A 264 3.90 12.71 -8.25
CA GLY A 264 4.41 13.19 -6.97
C GLY A 264 3.30 13.79 -6.10
N GLN A 265 2.46 14.66 -6.68
CA GLN A 265 1.31 15.27 -5.98
C GLN A 265 0.31 14.20 -5.53
N ARG A 266 -0.13 13.32 -6.42
CA ARG A 266 -1.07 12.23 -6.10
C ARG A 266 -0.57 11.37 -4.95
N SER A 267 0.73 11.10 -4.91
CA SER A 267 1.36 10.21 -3.94
C SER A 267 1.60 10.85 -2.57
N ASN A 268 1.67 12.17 -2.50
CA ASN A 268 2.00 12.90 -1.27
C ASN A 268 0.84 13.74 -0.71
N TYR A 269 -0.28 13.85 -1.42
CA TYR A 269 -1.49 14.46 -0.90
C TYR A 269 -2.40 13.38 -0.34
N LEU A 270 -2.15 13.04 0.95
CA LEU A 270 -2.76 11.94 1.68
C LEU A 270 -3.32 12.47 3.00
N SER A 271 -4.52 13.02 2.97
CA SER A 271 -5.18 13.76 4.05
C SER A 271 -4.48 15.08 4.38
N VAL A 272 -3.16 15.09 4.45
CA VAL A 272 -2.28 16.25 4.51
C VAL A 272 -1.24 16.15 3.40
N THR A 273 -0.50 17.23 3.16
CA THR A 273 0.63 17.22 2.23
C THR A 273 1.84 16.58 2.91
N THR A 274 2.11 15.31 2.61
CA THR A 274 3.22 14.55 3.21
C THR A 274 4.54 14.78 2.47
N ASP A 275 5.65 14.59 3.18
CA ASP A 275 7.01 14.68 2.62
C ASP A 275 7.35 13.47 1.74
N CYS A 276 6.91 12.29 2.13
CA CYS A 276 7.18 11.04 1.42
C CYS A 276 6.17 9.93 1.77
N PRO A 277 5.80 9.05 0.82
CA PRO A 277 4.83 7.98 1.07
C PRO A 277 5.46 6.63 1.40
N GLN A 278 6.80 6.43 1.22
CA GLN A 278 7.41 5.11 1.15
C GLN A 278 8.07 4.63 2.45
N ARG A 279 8.37 5.53 3.36
CA ARG A 279 9.11 5.21 4.61
C ARG A 279 8.30 5.59 5.84
N ASN A 280 8.84 5.34 7.02
CA ASN A 280 8.19 5.60 8.31
C ASN A 280 8.16 7.08 8.75
N GLU A 281 8.18 8.02 7.85
CA GLU A 281 8.04 9.46 8.11
C GLU A 281 6.59 9.90 7.85
N ARG A 282 6.18 10.11 6.61
CA ARG A 282 4.79 10.37 6.17
C ARG A 282 4.10 11.48 6.97
N LEU A 283 4.82 12.53 7.28
CA LEU A 283 4.34 13.68 8.05
C LEU A 283 4.08 14.87 7.16
N GLY A 284 3.21 15.78 7.59
CA GLY A 284 2.97 17.06 6.95
C GLY A 284 4.11 18.03 7.24
N TRP A 285 4.99 18.26 6.27
CA TRP A 285 6.11 19.18 6.37
C TRP A 285 5.78 20.49 5.68
N THR A 286 5.74 21.60 6.42
CA THR A 286 5.37 22.93 5.91
C THR A 286 6.36 23.48 4.92
N ALA A 287 7.66 23.16 5.03
CA ALA A 287 8.67 23.61 4.08
C ALA A 287 8.47 22.99 2.69
N ASP A 288 8.22 21.67 2.63
CA ASP A 288 7.90 20.93 1.39
C ASP A 288 6.61 21.46 0.79
N THR A 289 5.59 21.64 1.62
CA THR A 289 4.30 22.22 1.24
C THR A 289 4.47 23.61 0.65
N GLN A 290 5.23 24.51 1.30
CA GLN A 290 5.46 25.88 0.84
C GLN A 290 6.06 25.92 -0.56
N VAL A 291 7.06 25.07 -0.83
CA VAL A 291 7.74 25.04 -2.14
C VAL A 291 6.83 24.51 -3.23
N PHE A 292 5.94 23.56 -2.91
CA PHE A 292 5.10 22.88 -3.89
C PHE A 292 3.69 23.47 -4.02
N ALA A 293 3.21 24.28 -3.08
CA ALA A 293 1.82 24.74 -3.00
C ALA A 293 1.33 25.38 -4.32
N GLU A 294 2.10 26.30 -4.90
CA GLU A 294 1.73 26.96 -6.16
C GLU A 294 1.61 25.95 -7.31
N THR A 295 2.55 25.03 -7.43
CA THR A 295 2.49 23.95 -8.43
C THR A 295 1.30 23.04 -8.17
N GLY A 296 1.04 22.70 -6.92
CA GLY A 296 -0.08 21.85 -6.52
C GLY A 296 -1.43 22.45 -6.89
N THR A 297 -1.63 23.74 -6.62
CA THR A 297 -2.87 24.47 -6.97
C THR A 297 -3.07 24.64 -8.48
N PHE A 298 -1.99 24.63 -9.26
CA PHE A 298 -2.09 24.65 -10.72
C PHE A 298 -2.70 23.35 -11.28
N PHE A 299 -2.38 22.21 -10.70
CA PHE A 299 -2.82 20.90 -11.23
C PHE A 299 -4.12 20.38 -10.61
N ALA A 300 -4.44 20.83 -9.40
CA ALA A 300 -5.63 20.33 -8.71
C ALA A 300 -6.29 21.40 -7.84
N ASN A 301 -7.58 21.23 -7.56
CA ASN A 301 -8.23 21.93 -6.47
C ASN A 301 -7.68 21.41 -5.14
N THR A 302 -7.02 22.27 -4.39
CA THR A 302 -6.32 21.97 -3.13
C THR A 302 -6.92 22.68 -1.92
N ASP A 303 -8.15 23.21 -2.01
CA ASP A 303 -8.80 23.99 -0.95
C ASP A 303 -8.87 23.24 0.38
N SER A 304 -8.98 21.90 0.35
CA SER A 304 -9.02 21.07 1.55
C SER A 304 -7.65 20.82 2.20
N PHE A 305 -6.57 21.34 1.63
CA PHE A 305 -5.20 21.17 2.14
C PHE A 305 -4.57 22.45 2.67
N PHE A 306 -5.08 23.64 2.28
CA PHE A 306 -4.49 24.94 2.58
C PHE A 306 -5.45 25.92 3.25
#